data_2a71c7578be8b44818a74a29dcc2a6f3
#
_entry.id   2a71c7578be8b44818a74a29dcc2a6f3
#
_cell.length_a   1.000
_cell.length_b   1.000
_cell.length_c   1.000
_cell.angle_alpha   90.00
_cell.angle_beta   90.00
_cell.angle_gamma   90.00
#
_symmetry.space_group_name_H-M   'P 1'
#
loop_
_entity.id
_entity.type
_entity.pdbx_description
1 polymer ?
#
loop_
_entity_poly.entity_id
_entity_poly.type
_entity_poly.pdbx_seq_one_letter_code
_entity_poly.pdbx_strand_id
1 'polypeptide(L)'
;MGLNLAHGGHLTHGSPVNQSGILYNFVPYNINDDGVLDYDEIRKLAHECKPKMIVAGASAYPREIRFDIFADIAKEVGAYLFVDMAHIAGLVAAGLHQNPVPYADVVTTTTHKTLRGPIGGVIMCKEEHAKAINKAIFPGTHGGPL
;
A
#
# COMPACT_ATOMS: atom_id res chain seq x y z
N MET A 1 -3.75 8.69 1.10
CA MET A 1 -2.47 9.11 1.70
C MET A 1 -1.44 8.01 1.47
N GLY A 2 -0.18 8.31 1.14
CA GLY A 2 0.87 7.31 0.88
C GLY A 2 2.27 7.90 0.89
N LEU A 3 3.30 7.04 0.82
CA LEU A 3 4.69 7.49 0.88
C LEU A 3 5.07 8.33 -0.34
N ASN A 4 5.70 9.46 -0.09
CA ASN A 4 6.21 10.35 -1.13
C ASN A 4 7.17 9.61 -2.07
N LEU A 5 6.99 9.81 -3.39
CA LEU A 5 7.84 9.20 -4.41
C LEU A 5 9.32 9.52 -4.21
N ALA A 6 9.65 10.75 -3.84
CA ALA A 6 11.03 11.20 -3.57
C ALA A 6 11.65 10.52 -2.33
N HIS A 7 10.83 9.92 -1.47
CA HIS A 7 11.24 9.25 -0.24
C HIS A 7 11.13 7.72 -0.31
N GLY A 8 11.11 7.17 -1.53
CA GLY A 8 11.05 5.74 -1.77
C GLY A 8 9.66 5.16 -2.04
N GLY A 9 8.65 6.01 -2.20
CA GLY A 9 7.31 5.60 -2.60
C GLY A 9 7.26 5.03 -4.02
N HIS A 10 6.09 4.55 -4.43
CA HIS A 10 5.87 4.04 -5.77
C HIS A 10 5.10 5.05 -6.63
N LEU A 11 5.38 5.08 -7.93
CA LEU A 11 4.73 5.97 -8.89
C LEU A 11 3.19 5.86 -8.85
N THR A 12 2.66 4.64 -8.68
CA THR A 12 1.23 4.38 -8.61
C THR A 12 0.59 4.73 -7.26
N HIS A 13 1.37 5.22 -6.30
CA HIS A 13 0.90 5.65 -4.99
C HIS A 13 0.75 7.18 -4.94
N GLY A 14 -0.01 7.76 -5.87
CA GLY A 14 -0.40 9.16 -5.84
C GLY A 14 0.50 10.14 -6.59
N SER A 15 1.42 9.66 -7.44
CA SER A 15 2.18 10.57 -8.31
C SER A 15 1.25 11.38 -9.22
N PRO A 16 1.48 12.70 -9.40
CA PRO A 16 0.64 13.57 -10.22
C PRO A 16 0.51 13.13 -11.69
N VAL A 17 1.44 12.33 -12.18
CA VAL A 17 1.44 11.79 -13.55
C VAL A 17 0.77 10.42 -13.66
N ASN A 18 0.35 9.83 -12.54
CA ASN A 18 -0.34 8.54 -12.48
C ASN A 18 -1.84 8.74 -12.22
N GLN A 19 -2.64 7.79 -12.68
CA GLN A 19 -4.10 7.78 -12.47
C GLN A 19 -4.48 8.01 -11.00
N SER A 20 -3.72 7.47 -10.05
CA SER A 20 -3.97 7.65 -8.62
C SER A 20 -3.82 9.10 -8.16
N GLY A 21 -2.86 9.83 -8.70
CA GLY A 21 -2.67 11.26 -8.39
C GLY A 21 -3.58 12.19 -9.21
N ILE A 22 -4.01 11.74 -10.40
CA ILE A 22 -4.92 12.52 -11.28
C ILE A 22 -6.37 12.44 -10.74
N LEU A 23 -6.82 11.26 -10.33
CA LEU A 23 -8.22 11.01 -9.95
C LEU A 23 -8.52 11.32 -8.47
N TYR A 24 -7.51 11.30 -7.61
CA TYR A 24 -7.69 11.43 -6.17
C TYR A 24 -6.85 12.57 -5.59
N ASN A 25 -7.38 13.22 -4.54
CA ASN A 25 -6.60 14.15 -3.73
C ASN A 25 -5.63 13.35 -2.84
N PHE A 26 -4.43 13.13 -3.32
CA PHE A 26 -3.43 12.31 -2.67
C PHE A 26 -2.52 13.16 -1.78
N VAL A 27 -2.45 12.85 -0.49
CA VAL A 27 -1.61 13.52 0.50
C VAL A 27 -0.39 12.63 0.78
N PRO A 28 0.85 13.08 0.46
CA PRO A 28 2.04 12.29 0.74
C PRO A 28 2.47 12.41 2.20
N TYR A 29 2.91 11.29 2.80
CA TYR A 29 3.72 11.31 4.01
C TYR A 29 5.19 11.07 3.66
N ASN A 30 6.09 11.45 4.57
CA ASN A 30 7.52 11.49 4.33
C ASN A 30 8.28 10.60 5.33
N ILE A 31 9.54 10.33 5.03
CA ILE A 31 10.54 9.89 6.01
C ILE A 31 11.09 11.12 6.74
N ASN A 32 11.65 10.91 7.93
CA ASN A 32 12.37 11.94 8.68
C ASN A 32 13.81 12.09 8.18
N ASP A 33 14.58 12.98 8.81
CA ASP A 33 15.98 13.27 8.45
C ASP A 33 16.92 12.07 8.64
N ASP A 34 16.55 11.11 9.50
CA ASP A 34 17.27 9.85 9.69
C ASP A 34 16.94 8.79 8.64
N GLY A 35 16.08 9.09 7.69
CA GLY A 35 15.65 8.19 6.61
C GLY A 35 14.67 7.11 7.07
N VAL A 36 13.93 7.34 8.16
CA VAL A 36 12.92 6.40 8.68
C VAL A 36 11.51 6.97 8.65
N LEU A 37 10.52 6.09 8.57
CA LEU A 37 9.11 6.47 8.71
C LEU A 37 8.85 6.95 10.13
N ASP A 38 8.38 8.19 10.26
CA ASP A 38 7.93 8.76 11.52
C ASP A 38 6.42 8.50 11.69
N TYR A 39 6.08 7.48 12.47
CA TYR A 39 4.69 7.07 12.63
C TYR A 39 3.84 8.07 13.42
N ASP A 40 4.46 8.91 14.26
CA ASP A 40 3.72 9.95 14.99
C ASP A 40 3.35 11.10 14.05
N GLU A 41 4.26 11.51 13.18
CA GLU A 41 3.94 12.49 12.14
C GLU A 41 2.94 11.94 11.12
N ILE A 42 3.04 10.65 10.74
CA ILE A 42 2.04 9.99 9.86
C ILE A 42 0.66 9.98 10.51
N ARG A 43 0.58 9.67 11.81
CA ARG A 43 -0.67 9.69 12.58
C ARG A 43 -1.28 11.09 12.62
N LYS A 44 -0.47 12.10 12.95
CA LYS A 44 -0.90 13.49 12.96
C LYS A 44 -1.45 13.93 11.60
N LEU A 45 -0.71 13.64 10.52
CA LEU A 45 -1.16 13.94 9.15
C LEU A 45 -2.48 13.23 8.81
N ALA A 46 -2.64 11.96 9.22
CA ALA A 46 -3.88 11.21 9.01
C ALA A 46 -5.07 11.86 9.74
N HIS A 47 -4.89 12.32 10.98
CA HIS A 47 -5.93 13.04 11.72
C HIS A 47 -6.27 14.40 11.09
N GLU A 48 -5.32 15.10 10.50
CA GLU A 48 -5.52 16.37 9.82
C GLU A 48 -6.27 16.20 8.49
N CYS A 49 -5.81 15.28 7.62
CA CYS A 49 -6.37 15.13 6.27
C CYS A 49 -7.54 14.14 6.18
N LYS A 50 -7.77 13.33 7.23
CA LYS A 50 -8.85 12.33 7.31
C LYS A 50 -9.00 11.52 6.03
N PRO A 51 -7.98 10.76 5.63
CA PRO A 51 -7.98 10.05 4.37
C PRO A 51 -9.04 8.93 4.39
N LYS A 52 -9.62 8.62 3.24
CA LYS A 52 -10.45 7.41 3.08
C LYS A 52 -9.61 6.14 2.99
N MET A 53 -8.35 6.27 2.59
CA MET A 53 -7.42 5.16 2.43
C MET A 53 -5.99 5.60 2.76
N ILE A 54 -5.28 4.77 3.50
CA ILE A 54 -3.85 4.88 3.74
C ILE A 54 -3.17 3.78 2.91
N VAL A 55 -2.22 4.18 2.08
CA VAL A 55 -1.39 3.26 1.28
C VAL A 55 -0.05 3.12 1.96
N ALA A 56 0.28 1.92 2.42
CA ALA A 56 1.58 1.56 2.95
C ALA A 56 2.33 0.66 1.96
N GLY A 57 3.65 0.68 2.03
CA GLY A 57 4.52 -0.01 1.08
C GLY A 57 5.38 0.98 0.30
N ALA A 58 6.46 0.48 -0.24
CA ALA A 58 7.48 1.30 -0.87
C ALA A 58 8.24 0.52 -1.95
N SER A 59 8.83 1.25 -2.91
CA SER A 59 9.74 0.68 -3.90
C SER A 59 11.19 0.71 -3.43
N ALA A 60 11.57 1.74 -2.69
CA ALA A 60 12.96 2.03 -2.34
C ALA A 60 13.12 2.48 -0.88
N TYR A 61 12.45 1.80 0.03
CA TYR A 61 12.60 2.01 1.47
C TYR A 61 13.24 0.76 2.08
N PRO A 62 14.50 0.84 2.55
CA PRO A 62 15.29 -0.34 2.93
C PRO A 62 15.12 -0.78 4.38
N ARG A 63 14.16 -0.23 5.10
CA ARG A 63 13.92 -0.53 6.51
C ARG A 63 12.60 -1.26 6.71
N GLU A 64 12.38 -1.79 7.90
CA GLU A 64 11.13 -2.43 8.26
C GLU A 64 9.97 -1.43 8.24
N ILE A 65 8.84 -1.88 7.68
CA ILE A 65 7.57 -1.15 7.72
C ILE A 65 6.66 -1.86 8.73
N ARG A 66 6.20 -1.12 9.73
CA ARG A 66 5.31 -1.60 10.78
C ARG A 66 3.85 -1.45 10.34
N PHE A 67 3.32 -2.50 9.74
CA PHE A 67 1.95 -2.52 9.23
C PHE A 67 0.90 -2.53 10.35
N ASP A 68 1.25 -3.06 11.52
CA ASP A 68 0.44 -2.99 12.73
C ASP A 68 0.17 -1.55 13.17
N ILE A 69 1.21 -0.69 13.15
CA ILE A 69 1.06 0.74 13.47
C ILE A 69 0.21 1.46 12.42
N PHE A 70 0.41 1.15 11.14
CA PHE A 70 -0.44 1.69 10.07
C PHE A 70 -1.91 1.27 10.23
N ALA A 71 -2.17 0.04 10.68
CA ALA A 71 -3.53 -0.45 10.94
C ALA A 71 -4.19 0.32 12.10
N ASP A 72 -3.44 0.59 13.16
CA ASP A 72 -3.94 1.41 14.28
C ASP A 72 -4.29 2.82 13.81
N ILE A 73 -3.40 3.47 13.04
CA ILE A 73 -3.64 4.82 12.48
C ILE A 73 -4.88 4.80 11.57
N ALA A 74 -4.99 3.82 10.68
CA ALA A 74 -6.14 3.71 9.78
C ALA A 74 -7.45 3.56 10.54
N LYS A 75 -7.47 2.74 11.59
CA LYS A 75 -8.61 2.54 12.48
C LYS A 75 -9.01 3.82 13.22
N GLU A 76 -8.03 4.57 13.73
CA GLU A 76 -8.26 5.83 14.45
C GLU A 76 -9.01 6.87 13.59
N VAL A 77 -8.70 6.93 12.30
CA VAL A 77 -9.30 7.91 11.38
C VAL A 77 -10.43 7.35 10.51
N GLY A 78 -10.77 6.06 10.68
CA GLY A 78 -11.81 5.39 9.88
C GLY A 78 -11.43 5.18 8.41
N ALA A 79 -10.14 5.00 8.13
CA ALA A 79 -9.61 4.77 6.80
C ALA A 79 -9.42 3.27 6.51
N TYR A 80 -9.46 2.88 5.23
CA TYR A 80 -8.95 1.58 4.81
C TYR A 80 -7.42 1.57 4.79
N LEU A 81 -6.83 0.45 5.22
CA LEU A 81 -5.40 0.20 5.03
C LEU A 81 -5.18 -0.65 3.78
N PHE A 82 -4.52 -0.07 2.80
CA PHE A 82 -4.05 -0.75 1.60
C PHE A 82 -2.53 -0.92 1.68
N VAL A 83 -2.04 -2.15 1.52
CA VAL A 83 -0.59 -2.43 1.53
C VAL A 83 -0.15 -2.98 0.19
N ASP A 84 0.82 -2.32 -0.43
CA ASP A 84 1.55 -2.84 -1.58
C ASP A 84 2.89 -3.42 -1.11
N MET A 85 2.98 -4.75 -1.05
CA MET A 85 4.20 -5.44 -0.61
C MET A 85 5.06 -5.96 -1.77
N ALA A 86 4.81 -5.50 -3.00
CA ALA A 86 5.45 -6.07 -4.20
C ALA A 86 6.97 -6.17 -4.12
N HIS A 87 7.65 -5.15 -3.58
CA HIS A 87 9.11 -5.15 -3.45
C HIS A 87 9.64 -6.03 -2.33
N ILE A 88 8.85 -6.28 -1.30
CA ILE A 88 9.27 -7.04 -0.10
C ILE A 88 8.55 -8.38 0.05
N ALA A 89 7.73 -8.79 -0.92
CA ALA A 89 6.91 -9.99 -0.81
C ALA A 89 7.73 -11.26 -0.55
N GLY A 90 8.92 -11.37 -1.12
CA GLY A 90 9.84 -12.48 -0.85
C GLY A 90 10.37 -12.49 0.58
N LEU A 91 10.62 -11.32 1.17
CA LEU A 91 11.02 -11.18 2.58
C LEU A 91 9.87 -11.54 3.51
N VAL A 92 8.65 -11.11 3.17
CA VAL A 92 7.43 -11.46 3.92
C VAL A 92 7.20 -12.98 3.89
N ALA A 93 7.30 -13.60 2.70
CA ALA A 93 7.14 -15.04 2.55
C ALA A 93 8.21 -15.84 3.32
N ALA A 94 9.41 -15.30 3.44
CA ALA A 94 10.51 -15.90 4.21
C ALA A 94 10.44 -15.61 5.73
N GLY A 95 9.47 -14.84 6.19
CA GLY A 95 9.35 -14.43 7.60
C GLY A 95 10.41 -13.42 8.06
N LEU A 96 11.04 -12.72 7.12
CA LEU A 96 12.09 -11.72 7.38
C LEU A 96 11.57 -10.28 7.43
N HIS A 97 10.29 -10.08 7.16
CA HIS A 97 9.59 -8.80 7.26
C HIS A 97 8.17 -9.06 7.80
N GLN A 98 7.59 -8.08 8.49
CA GLN A 98 6.23 -8.18 8.99
C GLN A 98 5.25 -8.52 7.86
N ASN A 99 4.38 -9.51 8.07
CA ASN A 99 3.32 -9.87 7.13
C ASN A 99 2.16 -8.88 7.24
N PRO A 100 1.79 -8.16 6.16
CA PRO A 100 0.70 -7.17 6.21
C PRO A 100 -0.70 -7.79 6.22
N VAL A 101 -0.85 -9.05 5.80
CA VAL A 101 -2.18 -9.68 5.59
C VAL A 101 -3.08 -9.66 6.83
N PRO A 102 -2.59 -9.88 8.06
CA PRO A 102 -3.45 -9.80 9.25
C PRO A 102 -3.93 -8.38 9.58
N TYR A 103 -3.29 -7.35 9.07
CA TYR A 103 -3.50 -5.95 9.46
C TYR A 103 -4.27 -5.15 8.42
N ALA A 104 -4.04 -5.42 7.12
CA ALA A 104 -4.58 -4.62 6.03
C ALA A 104 -5.98 -5.07 5.59
N ASP A 105 -6.74 -4.15 5.02
CA ASP A 105 -8.01 -4.46 4.35
C ASP A 105 -7.76 -5.05 2.97
N VAL A 106 -6.73 -4.54 2.28
CA VAL A 106 -6.30 -5.02 0.96
C VAL A 106 -4.78 -5.06 0.92
N VAL A 107 -4.24 -6.15 0.37
CA VAL A 107 -2.81 -6.31 0.11
C VAL A 107 -2.60 -6.65 -1.35
N THR A 108 -1.68 -5.94 -2.00
CA THR A 108 -1.27 -6.23 -3.37
C THR A 108 0.19 -6.66 -3.43
N THR A 109 0.50 -7.48 -4.40
CA THR A 109 1.89 -7.84 -4.74
C THR A 109 2.01 -8.17 -6.21
N THR A 110 3.22 -8.03 -6.73
CA THR A 110 3.62 -8.64 -8.01
C THR A 110 4.26 -10.00 -7.75
N THR A 111 4.20 -10.89 -8.74
CA THR A 111 4.80 -12.22 -8.64
C THR A 111 6.23 -12.29 -9.17
N HIS A 112 6.70 -11.27 -9.89
CA HIS A 112 7.95 -11.27 -10.66
C HIS A 112 9.11 -10.46 -10.05
N LYS A 113 8.93 -9.88 -8.84
CA LYS A 113 10.00 -9.18 -8.10
C LYS A 113 10.68 -10.16 -7.13
N THR A 114 10.64 -9.89 -5.84
CA THR A 114 11.29 -10.74 -4.83
C THR A 114 10.70 -12.14 -4.70
N LEU A 115 9.46 -12.38 -5.19
CA LEU A 115 8.88 -13.72 -5.29
C LEU A 115 9.47 -14.56 -6.43
N ARG A 116 10.16 -13.95 -7.41
CA ARG A 116 10.87 -14.63 -8.52
C ARG A 116 9.96 -15.50 -9.41
N GLY A 117 8.68 -15.16 -9.51
CA GLY A 117 7.72 -15.85 -10.37
C GLY A 117 7.57 -15.21 -11.76
N PRO A 118 6.67 -15.73 -12.59
CA PRO A 118 6.29 -15.10 -13.86
C PRO A 118 5.60 -13.76 -13.62
N ILE A 119 5.54 -12.93 -14.67
CA ILE A 119 4.88 -11.62 -14.58
C ILE A 119 3.40 -11.81 -14.26
N GLY A 120 2.97 -11.16 -13.18
CA GLY A 120 1.58 -11.18 -12.72
C GLY A 120 1.40 -10.34 -11.47
N GLY A 121 0.15 -10.17 -11.06
CA GLY A 121 -0.26 -9.49 -9.85
C GLY A 121 -1.23 -10.34 -9.03
N VAL A 122 -1.21 -10.13 -7.72
CA VAL A 122 -2.12 -10.77 -6.77
C VAL A 122 -2.75 -9.69 -5.91
N ILE A 123 -4.06 -9.79 -5.69
CA ILE A 123 -4.79 -8.98 -4.74
C ILE A 123 -5.35 -9.92 -3.67
N MET A 124 -5.02 -9.66 -2.42
CA MET A 124 -5.58 -10.32 -1.24
C MET A 124 -6.40 -9.29 -0.48
N CYS A 125 -7.54 -9.67 0.05
CA CYS A 125 -8.39 -8.75 0.80
C CYS A 125 -9.23 -9.49 1.85
N LYS A 126 -9.81 -8.72 2.77
CA LYS A 126 -10.87 -9.24 3.63
C LYS A 126 -12.07 -9.66 2.79
N GLU A 127 -12.78 -10.70 3.22
CA GLU A 127 -13.90 -11.31 2.48
C GLU A 127 -14.98 -10.28 2.08
N GLU A 128 -15.27 -9.33 2.96
CA GLU A 128 -16.27 -8.27 2.71
C GLU A 128 -15.96 -7.41 1.48
N HIS A 129 -14.70 -7.31 1.06
CA HIS A 129 -14.27 -6.53 -0.11
C HIS A 129 -14.14 -7.36 -1.38
N ALA A 130 -14.10 -8.70 -1.28
CA ALA A 130 -13.78 -9.59 -2.39
C ALA A 130 -14.70 -9.42 -3.60
N LYS A 131 -16.01 -9.35 -3.36
CA LYS A 131 -17.01 -9.20 -4.45
C LYS A 131 -16.82 -7.88 -5.21
N ALA A 132 -16.58 -6.78 -4.50
CA ALA A 132 -16.41 -5.47 -5.11
C ALA A 132 -15.09 -5.40 -5.91
N ILE A 133 -14.00 -5.94 -5.36
CA ILE A 133 -12.69 -5.99 -6.02
C ILE A 133 -12.75 -6.87 -7.26
N ASN A 134 -13.30 -8.08 -7.18
CA ASN A 134 -13.46 -8.97 -8.33
C ASN A 134 -14.22 -8.29 -9.47
N LYS A 135 -15.34 -7.61 -9.15
CA LYS A 135 -16.13 -6.88 -10.16
C LYS A 135 -15.34 -5.71 -10.75
N ALA A 136 -14.53 -5.02 -9.97
CA ALA A 136 -13.70 -3.91 -10.44
C ALA A 136 -12.58 -4.40 -11.38
N ILE A 137 -11.99 -5.56 -11.09
CA ILE A 137 -10.96 -6.15 -11.95
C ILE A 137 -11.59 -6.73 -13.22
N PHE A 138 -12.58 -7.59 -13.08
CA PHE A 138 -13.28 -8.19 -14.24
C PHE A 138 -14.80 -8.15 -14.03
N PRO A 139 -15.55 -7.51 -14.93
CA PRO A 139 -15.15 -6.89 -16.21
C PRO A 139 -14.79 -5.40 -16.11
N GLY A 140 -14.57 -4.85 -14.90
CA GLY A 140 -14.42 -3.40 -14.70
C GLY A 140 -13.20 -2.79 -15.39
N THR A 141 -12.04 -3.43 -15.31
CA THR A 141 -10.78 -2.95 -15.90
C THR A 141 -10.17 -3.93 -16.91
N HIS A 142 -10.54 -5.21 -16.84
CA HIS A 142 -10.09 -6.23 -17.76
C HIS A 142 -11.28 -6.84 -18.52
N GLY A 143 -11.09 -7.10 -19.81
CA GLY A 143 -12.12 -7.69 -20.69
C GLY A 143 -11.96 -9.20 -20.92
N GLY A 144 -10.88 -9.81 -20.41
CA GLY A 144 -10.58 -11.22 -20.58
C GLY A 144 -9.20 -11.59 -20.03
N PRO A 145 -8.82 -12.88 -20.10
CA PRO A 145 -7.49 -13.33 -19.76
C PRO A 145 -6.46 -12.77 -20.73
N LEU A 146 -5.21 -12.66 -20.28
CA LEU A 146 -4.06 -12.28 -21.12
C LEU A 146 -3.76 -13.37 -22.15
#